data_37acc997762c749598eb33d399c32d21
#
_entry.id   37acc997762c749598eb33d399c32d21
#
_cell.length_a   1.000
_cell.length_b   1.000
_cell.length_c   1.000
_cell.angle_alpha   90.00
_cell.angle_beta   90.00
_cell.angle_gamma   90.00
#
_symmetry.space_group_name_H-M   'P 1'
#
loop_
_entity.id
_entity.type
_entity.pdbx_description
1 polymer ?
#
loop_
_entity_poly.entity_id
_entity_poly.type
_entity_poly.pdbx_seq_one_letter_code
_entity_poly.pdbx_strand_id
1 'polypeptide(L)'
;MWRSISLLLKNDPPEDSDYYGPVKTTHGHLRVMEAIRAASDSPSDANRDVFKLYWELGSRIHHDSDRTPDLADALSAVGLDTSLAAAADDEQWDVAIQAAMDDGLGLVGNDVGTPIIAMRNSHGERVGYFGPVITKIPRGEDALRMWDALTTMMDIDGFFELKKTRTEGPDFGPRPGAA
;
A
#
# COMPACT_ATOMS: atom_id res chain seq x y z
N MET A 1 9.86 4.31 2.07
CA MET A 1 9.86 2.84 1.80
C MET A 1 8.44 2.34 1.88
N TRP A 2 7.98 1.59 0.89
CA TRP A 2 6.69 0.93 0.90
C TRP A 2 6.67 -0.23 1.90
N ARG A 3 5.56 -0.44 2.58
CA ARG A 3 5.36 -1.53 3.54
C ARG A 3 4.00 -2.17 3.30
N SER A 4 3.93 -3.48 3.47
CA SER A 4 2.70 -4.26 3.29
C SER A 4 1.73 -4.08 4.45
N ILE A 5 0.45 -3.89 4.14
CA ILE A 5 -0.66 -3.99 5.08
C ILE A 5 -1.72 -4.89 4.44
N SER A 6 -1.99 -6.03 5.05
CA SER A 6 -3.01 -6.95 4.59
C SER A 6 -4.37 -6.61 5.20
N LEU A 7 -5.33 -6.27 4.36
CA LEU A 7 -6.72 -6.09 4.81
C LEU A 7 -7.40 -7.44 5.14
N LEU A 8 -6.89 -8.55 4.60
CA LEU A 8 -7.33 -9.90 5.01
C LEU A 8 -6.99 -10.14 6.48
N LEU A 9 -5.71 -10.03 6.84
CA LEU A 9 -5.25 -10.26 8.23
C LEU A 9 -5.78 -9.21 9.21
N LYS A 10 -5.88 -7.95 8.76
CA LYS A 10 -6.32 -6.85 9.62
C LYS A 10 -7.80 -6.93 9.99
N ASN A 11 -8.65 -7.28 9.03
CA ASN A 11 -10.10 -7.20 9.18
C ASN A 11 -10.75 -8.56 9.47
N ASP A 12 -10.03 -9.66 9.23
CA ASP A 12 -10.48 -11.04 9.41
C ASP A 12 -11.94 -11.25 8.94
N PRO A 13 -12.25 -10.94 7.66
CA PRO A 13 -13.63 -11.00 7.18
C PRO A 13 -14.11 -12.46 7.07
N PRO A 14 -15.40 -12.74 7.31
CA PRO A 14 -15.98 -14.04 7.07
C PRO A 14 -15.78 -14.50 5.61
N GLU A 15 -15.47 -15.79 5.43
CA GLU A 15 -15.18 -16.35 4.09
C GLU A 15 -16.36 -16.24 3.12
N ASP A 16 -17.59 -16.19 3.62
CA ASP A 16 -18.83 -16.05 2.87
C ASP A 16 -19.18 -14.58 2.55
N SER A 17 -18.36 -13.62 2.98
CA SER A 17 -18.59 -12.21 2.67
C SER A 17 -18.09 -11.82 1.29
N ASP A 18 -18.79 -10.89 0.63
CA ASP A 18 -18.36 -10.30 -0.65
C ASP A 18 -16.98 -9.63 -0.58
N TYR A 19 -16.52 -9.30 0.61
CA TYR A 19 -15.24 -8.65 0.86
C TYR A 19 -14.08 -9.63 0.92
N TYR A 20 -14.32 -10.90 1.30
CA TYR A 20 -13.25 -11.91 1.50
C TYR A 20 -12.45 -12.19 0.23
N GLY A 21 -13.11 -12.50 -0.89
CA GLY A 21 -12.44 -12.81 -2.14
C GLY A 21 -11.46 -11.72 -2.60
N PRO A 22 -11.89 -10.46 -2.71
CA PRO A 22 -11.00 -9.35 -3.06
C PRO A 22 -9.79 -9.17 -2.14
N VAL A 23 -9.97 -9.26 -0.81
CA VAL A 23 -8.83 -9.07 0.11
C VAL A 23 -7.90 -10.28 0.17
N LYS A 24 -8.41 -11.49 -0.09
CA LYS A 24 -7.59 -12.70 -0.24
C LYS A 24 -6.69 -12.60 -1.48
N THR A 25 -7.25 -12.16 -2.62
CA THR A 25 -6.47 -11.93 -3.84
C THR A 25 -5.36 -10.90 -3.60
N THR A 26 -5.69 -9.75 -3.02
CA THR A 26 -4.68 -8.72 -2.74
C THR A 26 -3.68 -9.14 -1.68
N HIS A 27 -4.04 -10.02 -0.74
CA HIS A 27 -3.09 -10.62 0.19
C HIS A 27 -2.03 -11.47 -0.52
N GLY A 28 -2.42 -12.28 -1.51
CA GLY A 28 -1.48 -13.00 -2.38
C GLY A 28 -0.51 -12.04 -3.10
N HIS A 29 -0.99 -10.89 -3.57
CA HIS A 29 -0.12 -9.84 -4.16
C HIS A 29 0.91 -9.33 -3.16
N LEU A 30 0.55 -9.18 -1.89
CA LEU A 30 1.51 -8.75 -0.85
C LEU A 30 2.57 -9.81 -0.58
N ARG A 31 2.23 -11.10 -0.61
CA ARG A 31 3.22 -12.19 -0.51
C ARG A 31 4.26 -12.10 -1.63
N VAL A 32 3.83 -11.84 -2.88
CA VAL A 32 4.75 -11.62 -3.99
C VAL A 32 5.63 -10.39 -3.75
N MET A 33 5.10 -9.31 -3.19
CA MET A 33 5.89 -8.12 -2.85
C MET A 33 6.94 -8.39 -1.78
N GLU A 34 6.64 -9.24 -0.79
CA GLU A 34 7.63 -9.64 0.20
C GLU A 34 8.69 -10.59 -0.39
N ALA A 35 8.32 -11.47 -1.33
CA ALA A 35 9.28 -12.27 -2.08
C ALA A 35 10.23 -11.41 -2.93
N ILE A 36 9.72 -10.36 -3.60
CA ILE A 36 10.56 -9.36 -4.30
C ILE A 36 11.56 -8.73 -3.33
N ARG A 37 11.14 -8.35 -2.12
CA ARG A 37 12.03 -7.76 -1.11
C ARG A 37 13.15 -8.71 -0.73
N ALA A 38 12.82 -9.98 -0.53
CA ALA A 38 13.78 -11.00 -0.15
C ALA A 38 14.80 -11.34 -1.27
N ALA A 39 14.35 -11.22 -2.53
CA ALA A 39 15.19 -11.48 -3.69
C ALA A 39 16.05 -10.28 -4.13
N SER A 40 15.81 -9.09 -3.55
CA SER A 40 16.49 -7.86 -3.97
C SER A 40 17.84 -7.68 -3.29
N ASP A 41 18.83 -7.16 -4.04
CA ASP A 41 20.18 -6.92 -3.56
C ASP A 41 20.30 -5.76 -2.55
N SER A 42 19.35 -4.82 -2.61
CA SER A 42 19.34 -3.66 -1.71
C SER A 42 17.92 -3.22 -1.34
N PRO A 43 17.74 -2.54 -0.18
CA PRO A 43 16.45 -1.96 0.21
C PRO A 43 15.88 -0.95 -0.80
N SER A 44 16.74 -0.22 -1.52
CA SER A 44 16.31 0.74 -2.55
C SER A 44 15.77 0.03 -3.80
N ASP A 45 16.43 -1.04 -4.24
CA ASP A 45 15.98 -1.86 -5.36
C ASP A 45 14.66 -2.56 -5.01
N ALA A 46 14.60 -3.18 -3.84
CA ALA A 46 13.38 -3.77 -3.31
C ALA A 46 12.20 -2.79 -3.33
N ASN A 47 12.42 -1.57 -2.84
CA ASN A 47 11.37 -0.55 -2.79
C ASN A 47 10.91 -0.09 -4.19
N ARG A 48 11.85 0.07 -5.13
CA ARG A 48 11.56 0.40 -6.53
C ARG A 48 10.74 -0.71 -7.20
N ASP A 49 11.15 -1.95 -7.05
CA ASP A 49 10.56 -3.07 -7.77
C ASP A 49 9.19 -3.46 -7.17
N VAL A 50 9.01 -3.37 -5.85
CA VAL A 50 7.70 -3.46 -5.21
C VAL A 50 6.77 -2.35 -5.70
N PHE A 51 7.26 -1.11 -5.83
CA PHE A 51 6.45 -0.01 -6.35
C PHE A 51 6.00 -0.25 -7.79
N LYS A 52 6.88 -0.75 -8.66
CA LYS A 52 6.52 -1.08 -10.06
C LYS A 52 5.39 -2.10 -10.13
N LEU A 53 5.52 -3.21 -9.37
CA LEU A 53 4.47 -4.23 -9.33
C LEU A 53 3.17 -3.68 -8.74
N TYR A 54 3.24 -2.93 -7.63
CA TYR A 54 2.07 -2.30 -7.01
C TYR A 54 1.33 -1.39 -8.01
N TRP A 55 2.08 -0.58 -8.75
CA TRP A 55 1.54 0.34 -9.75
C TRP A 55 0.86 -0.39 -10.91
N GLU A 56 1.48 -1.45 -11.42
CA GLU A 56 0.93 -2.27 -12.50
C GLU A 56 -0.34 -2.99 -12.05
N LEU A 57 -0.33 -3.66 -10.90
CA LEU A 57 -1.51 -4.32 -10.35
C LEU A 57 -2.65 -3.33 -10.08
N GLY A 58 -2.33 -2.18 -9.49
CA GLY A 58 -3.30 -1.12 -9.25
C GLY A 58 -3.91 -0.59 -10.54
N SER A 59 -3.11 -0.46 -11.61
CA SER A 59 -3.58 -0.03 -12.92
C SER A 59 -4.54 -1.06 -13.54
N ARG A 60 -4.20 -2.34 -13.49
CA ARG A 60 -5.08 -3.43 -13.97
C ARG A 60 -6.40 -3.46 -13.21
N ILE A 61 -6.35 -3.41 -11.89
CA ILE A 61 -7.54 -3.52 -11.03
C ILE A 61 -8.46 -2.29 -11.21
N HIS A 62 -7.91 -1.09 -11.21
CA HIS A 62 -8.71 0.13 -11.11
C HIS A 62 -9.03 0.79 -12.44
N HIS A 63 -8.25 0.56 -13.49
CA HIS A 63 -8.47 1.15 -14.80
C HIS A 63 -8.91 0.12 -15.85
N ASP A 64 -8.34 -1.09 -15.80
CA ASP A 64 -8.66 -2.13 -16.78
C ASP A 64 -9.79 -3.05 -16.29
N SER A 65 -10.28 -2.86 -15.05
CA SER A 65 -11.33 -3.66 -14.40
C SER A 65 -10.96 -5.16 -14.25
N ASP A 66 -9.67 -5.46 -14.29
CA ASP A 66 -9.15 -6.81 -14.05
C ASP A 66 -9.01 -7.04 -12.54
N ARG A 67 -9.99 -7.71 -11.95
CA ARG A 67 -10.04 -7.93 -10.49
C ARG A 67 -9.12 -9.03 -10.00
N THR A 68 -8.63 -9.86 -10.90
CA THR A 68 -7.75 -11.01 -10.61
C THR A 68 -6.60 -11.07 -11.62
N PRO A 69 -5.74 -10.02 -11.66
CA PRO A 69 -4.68 -9.95 -12.65
C PRO A 69 -3.72 -11.13 -12.52
N ASP A 70 -3.30 -11.69 -13.65
CA ASP A 70 -2.26 -12.70 -13.68
C ASP A 70 -0.95 -12.11 -13.18
N LEU A 71 -0.40 -12.72 -12.13
CA LEU A 71 0.79 -12.20 -11.44
C LEU A 71 2.06 -12.40 -12.26
N ALA A 72 2.17 -13.48 -13.03
CA ALA A 72 3.34 -13.70 -13.88
C ALA A 72 3.37 -12.69 -15.03
N ASP A 73 2.21 -12.40 -15.62
CA ASP A 73 2.09 -11.36 -16.65
C ASP A 73 2.37 -9.96 -16.08
N ALA A 74 1.89 -9.67 -14.86
CA ALA A 74 2.16 -8.38 -14.22
C ALA A 74 3.65 -8.20 -13.89
N LEU A 75 4.32 -9.23 -13.37
CA LEU A 75 5.75 -9.24 -13.13
C LEU A 75 6.54 -9.05 -14.43
N SER A 76 6.17 -9.78 -15.47
CA SER A 76 6.78 -9.65 -16.81
C SER A 76 6.66 -8.23 -17.36
N ALA A 77 5.48 -7.61 -17.22
CA ALA A 77 5.20 -6.26 -17.71
C ALA A 77 6.12 -5.19 -17.10
N VAL A 78 6.59 -5.42 -15.86
CA VAL A 78 7.49 -4.51 -15.14
C VAL A 78 8.95 -4.97 -15.11
N GLY A 79 9.28 -6.03 -15.86
CA GLY A 79 10.65 -6.54 -16.01
C GLY A 79 11.18 -7.28 -14.78
N LEU A 80 10.29 -7.90 -13.99
CA LEU A 80 10.64 -8.73 -12.84
C LEU A 80 10.56 -10.21 -13.16
N ASP A 81 11.22 -11.05 -12.35
CA ASP A 81 11.21 -12.49 -12.49
C ASP A 81 9.79 -13.05 -12.27
N THR A 82 9.24 -13.67 -13.31
CA THR A 82 7.89 -14.25 -13.30
C THR A 82 7.74 -15.42 -12.33
N SER A 83 8.83 -16.09 -11.96
CA SER A 83 8.80 -17.17 -10.97
C SER A 83 8.35 -16.72 -9.58
N LEU A 84 8.50 -15.43 -9.26
CA LEU A 84 8.03 -14.84 -8.01
C LEU A 84 6.52 -14.89 -7.85
N ALA A 85 5.75 -15.10 -8.92
CA ALA A 85 4.29 -15.27 -8.87
C ALA A 85 3.88 -16.42 -7.94
N ALA A 86 4.68 -17.50 -7.87
CA ALA A 86 4.42 -18.64 -6.99
C ALA A 86 4.35 -18.28 -5.49
N ALA A 87 4.95 -17.16 -5.10
CA ALA A 87 4.90 -16.69 -3.72
C ALA A 87 3.48 -16.31 -3.25
N ALA A 88 2.54 -16.06 -4.17
CA ALA A 88 1.16 -15.72 -3.82
C ALA A 88 0.47 -16.78 -2.95
N ASP A 89 0.79 -18.05 -3.19
CA ASP A 89 0.22 -19.19 -2.49
C ASP A 89 1.09 -19.71 -1.33
N ASP A 90 2.20 -19.03 -1.04
CA ASP A 90 3.17 -19.45 -0.03
C ASP A 90 3.02 -18.63 1.26
N GLU A 91 2.46 -19.28 2.29
CA GLU A 91 2.15 -18.67 3.59
C GLU A 91 3.41 -18.27 4.40
N GLN A 92 4.60 -18.73 4.01
CA GLN A 92 5.83 -18.32 4.70
C GLN A 92 6.00 -16.78 4.71
N TRP A 93 5.46 -16.08 3.70
CA TRP A 93 5.55 -14.63 3.56
C TRP A 93 4.63 -13.86 4.51
N ASP A 94 3.66 -14.52 5.14
CA ASP A 94 2.72 -13.88 6.07
C ASP A 94 3.43 -13.34 7.30
N VAL A 95 4.53 -13.97 7.71
CA VAL A 95 5.37 -13.48 8.83
C VAL A 95 5.94 -12.09 8.52
N ALA A 96 6.42 -11.88 7.31
CA ALA A 96 6.97 -10.58 6.89
C ALA A 96 5.87 -9.53 6.75
N ILE A 97 4.70 -9.92 6.22
CA ILE A 97 3.52 -9.04 6.12
C ILE A 97 3.06 -8.63 7.51
N GLN A 98 2.93 -9.58 8.46
CA GLN A 98 2.52 -9.29 9.82
C GLN A 98 3.49 -8.33 10.52
N ALA A 99 4.80 -8.57 10.39
CA ALA A 99 5.82 -7.68 10.96
C ALA A 99 5.74 -6.25 10.38
N ALA A 100 5.46 -6.12 9.08
CA ALA A 100 5.27 -4.82 8.44
C ALA A 100 4.00 -4.12 8.95
N MET A 101 2.92 -4.88 9.17
CA MET A 101 1.66 -4.36 9.74
C MET A 101 1.86 -3.89 11.18
N ASP A 102 2.50 -4.70 12.02
CA ASP A 102 2.74 -4.37 13.44
C ASP A 102 3.58 -3.10 13.56
N ASP A 103 4.57 -2.93 12.69
CA ASP A 103 5.41 -1.74 12.61
C ASP A 103 4.60 -0.46 12.27
N GLY A 104 3.66 -0.55 11.32
CA GLY A 104 2.80 0.57 10.94
C GLY A 104 1.70 0.85 11.95
N LEU A 105 0.96 -0.19 12.37
CA LEU A 105 -0.14 -0.07 13.31
C LEU A 105 0.34 0.34 14.71
N GLY A 106 1.55 -0.04 15.09
CA GLY A 106 2.19 0.42 16.33
C GLY A 106 2.34 1.94 16.45
N LEU A 107 2.33 2.66 15.32
CA LEU A 107 2.40 4.13 15.31
C LEU A 107 1.03 4.82 15.43
N VAL A 108 -0.03 4.17 14.96
CA VAL A 108 -1.33 4.84 14.77
C VAL A 108 -2.50 4.14 15.47
N GLY A 109 -2.24 2.93 16.01
CA GLY A 109 -3.29 2.09 16.59
C GLY A 109 -4.05 1.25 15.55
N ASN A 110 -5.01 0.45 16.04
CA ASN A 110 -5.72 -0.52 15.21
C ASN A 110 -7.03 0.02 14.60
N ASP A 111 -7.54 1.15 15.08
CA ASP A 111 -8.80 1.75 14.60
C ASP A 111 -8.57 2.67 13.38
N VAL A 112 -7.80 2.19 12.44
CA VAL A 112 -7.44 2.92 11.21
C VAL A 112 -7.49 2.00 9.99
N GLY A 113 -7.57 2.60 8.79
CA GLY A 113 -7.41 1.90 7.52
C GLY A 113 -6.03 2.13 6.90
N THR A 114 -6.01 2.24 5.59
CA THR A 114 -4.84 2.57 4.77
C THR A 114 -5.08 3.86 3.98
N PRO A 115 -4.01 4.60 3.63
CA PRO A 115 -2.59 4.37 3.92
C PRO A 115 -2.19 4.77 5.34
N ILE A 116 -1.01 4.32 5.79
CA ILE A 116 -0.29 4.87 6.94
C ILE A 116 0.99 5.52 6.42
N ILE A 117 1.21 6.78 6.75
CA ILE A 117 2.45 7.50 6.45
C ILE A 117 3.25 7.62 7.73
N ALA A 118 4.53 7.23 7.68
CA ALA A 118 5.46 7.37 8.78
C ALA A 118 6.69 8.17 8.35
N MET A 119 7.13 9.09 9.20
CA MET A 119 8.34 9.89 8.97
C MET A 119 9.06 10.15 10.30
N ARG A 120 10.23 10.78 10.24
CA ARG A 120 10.86 11.36 11.41
C ARG A 120 10.46 12.83 11.52
N ASN A 121 10.02 13.23 12.72
CA ASN A 121 9.74 14.63 13.03
C ASN A 121 11.04 15.43 13.23
N SER A 122 10.93 16.74 13.46
CA SER A 122 12.07 17.64 13.70
C SER A 122 12.89 17.28 14.96
N HIS A 123 12.30 16.51 15.89
CA HIS A 123 12.98 15.99 17.09
C HIS A 123 13.67 14.64 16.86
N GLY A 124 13.59 14.07 15.62
CA GLY A 124 14.18 12.79 15.27
C GLY A 124 13.32 11.57 15.66
N GLU A 125 12.14 11.79 16.23
CA GLU A 125 11.21 10.75 16.64
C GLU A 125 10.45 10.20 15.41
N ARG A 126 10.13 8.92 15.45
CA ARG A 126 9.32 8.31 14.39
C ARG A 126 7.84 8.52 14.71
N VAL A 127 7.16 9.27 13.87
CA VAL A 127 5.73 9.55 13.97
C VAL A 127 4.99 8.95 12.80
N GLY A 128 3.72 8.61 12.99
CA GLY A 128 2.87 8.05 11.94
C GLY A 128 1.46 8.59 12.01
N TYR A 129 0.81 8.68 10.85
CA TYR A 129 -0.60 9.06 10.73
C TYR A 129 -1.31 8.18 9.73
N PHE A 130 -2.56 7.85 10.03
CA PHE A 130 -3.48 7.28 9.06
C PHE A 130 -3.91 8.34 8.05
N GLY A 131 -3.84 8.01 6.78
CA GLY A 131 -4.18 8.93 5.69
C GLY A 131 -2.95 9.42 4.92
N PRO A 132 -3.14 10.42 4.04
CA PRO A 132 -4.41 11.09 3.73
C PRO A 132 -5.40 10.19 2.99
N VAL A 133 -6.68 10.26 3.32
CA VAL A 133 -7.74 9.62 2.55
C VAL A 133 -8.30 10.65 1.57
N ILE A 134 -7.99 10.47 0.28
CA ILE A 134 -8.34 11.38 -0.80
C ILE A 134 -9.15 10.66 -1.88
N THR A 135 -10.11 11.33 -2.48
CA THR A 135 -10.95 10.78 -3.55
C THR A 135 -10.46 11.17 -4.94
N LYS A 136 -9.68 12.24 -5.06
CA LYS A 136 -9.06 12.70 -6.31
C LYS A 136 -7.58 12.94 -6.08
N ILE A 137 -6.74 12.40 -6.98
CA ILE A 137 -5.29 12.55 -6.88
C ILE A 137 -4.90 14.01 -7.14
N PRO A 138 -4.34 14.74 -6.15
CA PRO A 138 -3.83 16.07 -6.38
C PRO A 138 -2.62 16.00 -7.32
N ARG A 139 -2.44 17.01 -8.17
CA ARG A 139 -1.35 17.03 -9.16
C ARG A 139 -0.61 18.37 -9.12
N GLY A 140 0.63 18.35 -9.61
CA GLY A 140 1.45 19.55 -9.71
C GLY A 140 1.61 20.27 -8.37
N GLU A 141 1.36 21.57 -8.36
CA GLU A 141 1.53 22.43 -7.19
C GLU A 141 0.61 22.03 -6.01
N ASP A 142 -0.61 21.58 -6.28
CA ASP A 142 -1.52 21.15 -5.23
C ASP A 142 -1.03 19.88 -4.51
N ALA A 143 -0.36 18.96 -5.22
CA ALA A 143 0.26 17.79 -4.59
C ALA A 143 1.39 18.19 -3.65
N LEU A 144 2.24 19.14 -4.06
CA LEU A 144 3.34 19.66 -3.23
C LEU A 144 2.79 20.38 -1.99
N ARG A 145 1.83 21.29 -2.17
CA ARG A 145 1.21 22.01 -1.07
C ARG A 145 0.55 21.08 -0.06
N MET A 146 -0.12 20.03 -0.54
CA MET A 146 -0.73 19.04 0.35
C MET A 146 0.33 18.25 1.12
N TRP A 147 1.43 17.87 0.46
CA TRP A 147 2.53 17.16 1.09
C TRP A 147 3.21 18.02 2.18
N ASP A 148 3.49 19.28 1.88
CA ASP A 148 4.12 20.21 2.84
C ASP A 148 3.22 20.46 4.05
N ALA A 149 1.91 20.63 3.84
CA ALA A 149 0.94 20.76 4.92
C ALA A 149 0.88 19.49 5.80
N LEU A 150 0.86 18.30 5.17
CA LEU A 150 0.83 17.02 5.87
C LEU A 150 2.08 16.84 6.74
N THR A 151 3.27 17.05 6.19
CA THR A 151 4.52 16.90 6.93
C THR A 151 4.65 17.92 8.06
N THR A 152 4.15 19.14 7.86
CA THR A 152 4.08 20.16 8.93
C THR A 152 3.15 19.72 10.07
N MET A 153 1.95 19.19 9.75
CA MET A 153 1.04 18.70 10.78
C MET A 153 1.61 17.51 11.56
N MET A 154 2.33 16.62 10.88
CA MET A 154 2.98 15.46 11.51
C MET A 154 4.12 15.85 12.45
N ASP A 155 4.62 17.07 12.35
CA ASP A 155 5.69 17.62 13.22
C ASP A 155 5.16 18.37 14.45
N ILE A 156 3.85 18.55 14.56
CA ILE A 156 3.23 19.28 15.68
C ILE A 156 2.81 18.31 16.77
N ASP A 157 3.38 18.48 17.96
CA ASP A 157 3.02 17.71 19.14
C ASP A 157 1.54 17.91 19.51
N GLY A 158 0.91 16.78 19.88
CA GLY A 158 -0.50 16.80 20.30
C GLY A 158 -1.51 16.88 19.16
N PHE A 159 -1.09 16.84 17.90
CA PHE A 159 -1.99 16.67 16.77
C PHE A 159 -2.24 15.19 16.53
N PHE A 160 -3.47 14.71 16.66
CA PHE A 160 -3.81 13.28 16.53
C PHE A 160 -4.69 12.95 15.34
N GLU A 161 -5.68 13.75 15.01
CA GLU A 161 -6.65 13.43 13.97
C GLU A 161 -7.24 14.69 13.31
N LEU A 162 -7.43 14.60 11.99
CA LEU A 162 -8.26 15.51 11.21
C LEU A 162 -9.11 14.68 10.25
N LYS A 163 -10.45 14.69 10.45
CA LYS A 163 -11.38 13.87 9.68
C LYS A 163 -12.52 14.71 9.11
N LYS A 164 -12.91 14.37 7.88
CA LYS A 164 -14.11 14.89 7.21
C LYS A 164 -14.95 13.73 6.69
N THR A 165 -16.27 13.84 6.75
CA THR A 165 -17.18 12.86 6.13
C THR A 165 -16.93 12.81 4.62
N ARG A 166 -16.66 11.60 4.11
CA ARG A 166 -16.50 11.36 2.68
C ARG A 166 -17.88 11.23 2.02
N THR A 167 -18.13 12.03 1.01
CA THR A 167 -19.41 12.10 0.28
C THR A 167 -19.34 11.53 -1.14
N GLU A 168 -18.13 11.15 -1.58
CA GLU A 168 -17.88 10.61 -2.92
C GLU A 168 -16.85 9.46 -2.88
N GLY A 169 -16.94 8.55 -3.84
CA GLY A 169 -15.97 7.45 -4.02
C GLY A 169 -14.65 7.93 -4.65
N PRO A 170 -13.65 7.03 -4.76
CA PRO A 170 -12.40 7.34 -5.43
C PRO A 170 -12.61 7.60 -6.93
N ASP A 171 -11.97 8.66 -7.43
CA ASP A 171 -11.83 8.97 -8.85
C ASP A 171 -10.35 8.77 -9.22
N PHE A 172 -10.07 7.70 -9.92
CA PHE A 172 -8.70 7.36 -10.32
C PHE A 172 -8.20 8.17 -11.52
N GLY A 173 -9.10 8.90 -12.20
CA GLY A 173 -8.77 9.65 -13.40
C GLY A 173 -8.41 8.75 -14.59
N PRO A 174 -7.68 9.26 -15.58
CA PRO A 174 -7.23 8.45 -16.71
C PRO A 174 -6.17 7.44 -16.26
N ARG A 175 -6.09 6.31 -16.99
CA ARG A 175 -5.06 5.28 -16.75
C ARG A 175 -3.67 5.92 -16.81
N PRO A 176 -2.86 5.80 -15.77
CA PRO A 176 -1.51 6.35 -15.78
C PRO A 176 -0.61 5.59 -16.77
N GLY A 177 0.46 6.24 -17.21
CA GLY A 177 1.54 5.57 -17.94
C GLY A 177 2.28 4.55 -17.04
N ALA A 178 3.15 3.73 -17.65
CA ALA A 178 4.02 2.84 -16.91
C ALA A 178 4.91 3.62 -15.92
N ALA A 179 5.18 3.01 -14.78
CA ALA A 179 6.03 3.58 -13.72
C ALA A 179 7.52 3.50 -14.07
#